data_519eaf3fb251a803310cd19020980e08
#
_entry.id   519eaf3fb251a803310cd19020980e08
#
_cell.length_a   1.000
_cell.length_b   1.000
_cell.length_c   1.000
_cell.angle_alpha   90.00
_cell.angle_beta   90.00
_cell.angle_gamma   90.00
#
_symmetry.space_group_name_H-M   'P 1'
#
loop_
_entity.id
_entity.type
_entity.pdbx_description
1 polymer ?
#
loop_
_entity_poly.entity_id
_entity_poly.type
_entity_poly.pdbx_seq_one_letter_code
_entity_poly.pdbx_strand_id
1 'polypeptide(L)'
;MARRALRRAEAITAMADHVLAQGLAGASLRNLAAAAGTSDRMLLYYFTSKDDLLAATLGDIAQRLLTALEQALPADTRLPANALLARLRGALATTDLRAAMAVWLELVAGAL
;
A
#
# COMPACT_ATOMS: atom_id res chain seq x y z
N MET A 1 8.45 -20.89 12.25
CA MET A 1 8.10 -19.57 12.81
C MET A 1 8.63 -18.44 11.93
N ALA A 2 9.95 -18.26 11.84
CA ALA A 2 10.54 -17.20 11.01
C ALA A 2 10.17 -17.32 9.52
N ARG A 3 10.13 -18.57 9.01
CA ARG A 3 9.76 -18.82 7.60
C ARG A 3 8.34 -18.38 7.28
N ARG A 4 7.39 -18.65 8.18
CA ARG A 4 5.99 -18.26 8.00
C ARG A 4 5.85 -16.74 8.02
N ALA A 5 6.51 -16.06 8.97
CA ALA A 5 6.49 -14.60 9.05
C ALA A 5 7.12 -13.97 7.80
N LEU A 6 8.21 -14.54 7.29
CA LEU A 6 8.86 -14.06 6.07
C LEU A 6 7.95 -14.22 4.85
N ARG A 7 7.29 -15.39 4.72
CA ARG A 7 6.35 -15.65 3.62
C ARG A 7 5.16 -14.71 3.67
N ARG A 8 4.67 -14.46 4.88
CA ARG A 8 3.57 -13.50 5.09
C ARG A 8 3.99 -12.10 4.66
N ALA A 9 5.17 -11.65 5.04
CA ALA A 9 5.70 -10.34 4.66
C ALA A 9 5.91 -10.22 3.15
N GLU A 10 6.43 -11.25 2.51
CA GLU A 10 6.60 -11.30 1.05
C GLU A 10 5.24 -11.21 0.33
N ALA A 11 4.24 -11.91 0.85
CA ALA A 11 2.90 -11.88 0.28
C ALA A 11 2.28 -10.48 0.41
N ILE A 12 2.44 -9.82 1.55
CA ILE A 12 1.95 -8.45 1.76
C ILE A 12 2.58 -7.50 0.75
N THR A 13 3.89 -7.58 0.56
CA THR A 13 4.60 -6.74 -0.40
C THR A 13 4.05 -6.93 -1.82
N ALA A 14 3.90 -8.17 -2.25
CA ALA A 14 3.39 -8.49 -3.59
C ALA A 14 1.94 -8.04 -3.78
N MET A 15 1.10 -8.24 -2.76
CA MET A 15 -0.30 -7.81 -2.80
C MET A 15 -0.41 -6.29 -2.83
N ALA A 16 0.42 -5.59 -2.04
CA ALA A 16 0.45 -4.13 -2.05
C ALA A 16 0.87 -3.60 -3.41
N ASP A 17 1.89 -4.19 -4.03
CA ASP A 17 2.31 -3.83 -5.39
C ASP A 17 1.17 -3.99 -6.39
N HIS A 18 0.43 -5.11 -6.29
CA HIS A 18 -0.70 -5.39 -7.17
C HIS A 18 -1.82 -4.35 -7.00
N VAL A 19 -2.18 -4.04 -5.75
CA VAL A 19 -3.24 -3.05 -5.46
C VAL A 19 -2.83 -1.66 -5.96
N LEU A 20 -1.58 -1.28 -5.77
CA LEU A 20 -1.09 0.00 -6.26
C LEU A 20 -1.12 0.09 -7.79
N ALA A 21 -0.88 -1.03 -8.47
CA ALA A 21 -0.87 -1.08 -9.94
C ALA A 21 -2.29 -1.17 -10.53
N GLN A 22 -3.19 -1.92 -9.89
CA GLN A 22 -4.50 -2.27 -10.44
C GLN A 22 -5.69 -1.61 -9.72
N GLY A 23 -5.46 -0.99 -8.56
CA GLY A 23 -6.50 -0.40 -7.74
C GLY A 23 -7.23 -1.44 -6.88
N LEU A 24 -8.11 -0.96 -6.01
CA LEU A 24 -8.89 -1.82 -5.10
C LEU A 24 -9.91 -2.67 -5.84
N ALA A 25 -10.41 -2.22 -6.98
CA ALA A 25 -11.38 -2.95 -7.78
C ALA A 25 -10.80 -4.30 -8.27
N GLY A 26 -9.49 -4.38 -8.47
CA GLY A 26 -8.80 -5.61 -8.87
C GLY A 26 -8.30 -6.47 -7.70
N ALA A 27 -8.73 -6.19 -6.47
CA ALA A 27 -8.21 -6.82 -5.26
C ALA A 27 -9.09 -7.97 -4.76
N SER A 28 -9.51 -8.86 -5.66
CA SER A 28 -10.18 -10.10 -5.25
C SER A 28 -9.17 -11.04 -4.60
N LEU A 29 -9.65 -11.96 -3.76
CA LEU A 29 -8.79 -12.95 -3.10
C LEU A 29 -7.96 -13.73 -4.14
N ARG A 30 -8.60 -14.13 -5.22
CA ARG A 30 -7.92 -14.86 -6.32
C ARG A 30 -6.82 -14.02 -6.95
N ASN A 31 -7.10 -12.75 -7.25
CA ASN A 31 -6.11 -11.86 -7.86
C ASN A 31 -4.93 -11.60 -6.91
N LEU A 32 -5.21 -11.41 -5.64
CA LEU A 32 -4.17 -11.20 -4.62
C LEU A 32 -3.32 -12.45 -4.44
N ALA A 33 -3.93 -13.62 -4.44
CA ALA A 33 -3.20 -14.88 -4.35
C ALA A 33 -2.29 -15.08 -5.56
N ALA A 34 -2.79 -14.78 -6.77
CA ALA A 34 -1.98 -14.85 -7.98
C ALA A 34 -0.81 -13.88 -7.92
N ALA A 35 -1.02 -12.65 -7.45
CA ALA A 35 0.04 -11.67 -7.28
C ALA A 35 1.10 -12.12 -6.28
N ALA A 36 0.69 -12.79 -5.21
CA ALA A 36 1.60 -13.34 -4.20
C ALA A 36 2.27 -14.65 -4.63
N GLY A 37 1.91 -15.18 -5.81
CA GLY A 37 2.49 -16.42 -6.32
C GLY A 37 2.02 -17.66 -5.57
N THR A 38 0.80 -17.65 -5.05
CA THR A 38 0.26 -18.74 -4.24
C THR A 38 -1.23 -18.97 -4.55
N SER A 39 -1.85 -19.93 -3.85
CA SER A 39 -3.28 -20.21 -3.98
C SER A 39 -4.08 -19.44 -2.92
N ASP A 40 -5.39 -19.31 -3.16
CA ASP A 40 -6.32 -18.72 -2.20
C ASP A 40 -6.21 -19.42 -0.84
N ARG A 41 -6.13 -20.74 -0.87
CA ARG A 41 -6.04 -21.59 0.32
C ARG A 41 -4.77 -21.31 1.12
N MET A 42 -3.62 -21.21 0.42
CA MET A 42 -2.35 -20.92 1.08
C MET A 42 -2.32 -19.50 1.62
N LEU A 43 -2.93 -18.57 0.92
CA LEU A 43 -3.01 -17.19 1.37
C LEU A 43 -3.78 -17.12 2.70
N LEU A 44 -4.89 -17.83 2.81
CA LEU A 44 -5.68 -17.89 4.04
C LEU A 44 -5.00 -18.69 5.16
N TYR A 45 -3.93 -19.40 4.86
CA TYR A 45 -3.07 -20.01 5.88
C TYR A 45 -2.22 -18.95 6.59
N TYR A 46 -1.79 -17.91 5.88
CA TYR A 46 -0.95 -16.85 6.44
C TYR A 46 -1.78 -15.75 7.12
N PHE A 47 -3.06 -15.66 6.79
CA PHE A 47 -3.97 -14.61 7.31
C PHE A 47 -5.21 -15.26 7.87
N THR A 48 -5.76 -14.72 8.95
CA THR A 48 -6.93 -15.32 9.61
C THR A 48 -8.21 -15.19 8.78
N SER A 49 -8.29 -14.17 7.92
CA SER A 49 -9.47 -13.91 7.10
C SER A 49 -9.10 -13.00 5.94
N LYS A 50 -10.04 -12.81 5.00
CA LYS A 50 -9.87 -11.84 3.92
C LYS A 50 -9.72 -10.41 4.48
N ASP A 51 -10.46 -10.09 5.53
CA ASP A 51 -10.38 -8.77 6.16
C ASP A 51 -9.01 -8.53 6.78
N ASP A 52 -8.44 -9.54 7.44
CA ASP A 52 -7.09 -9.48 7.99
C ASP A 52 -6.06 -9.25 6.87
N LEU A 53 -6.19 -9.99 5.79
CA LEU A 53 -5.33 -9.89 4.61
C LEU A 53 -5.39 -8.48 4.00
N LEU A 54 -6.59 -7.96 3.79
CA LEU A 54 -6.77 -6.62 3.24
C LEU A 54 -6.25 -5.54 4.18
N ALA A 55 -6.49 -5.68 5.48
CA ALA A 55 -5.98 -4.73 6.48
C ALA A 55 -4.45 -4.69 6.46
N ALA A 56 -3.79 -5.84 6.37
CA ALA A 56 -2.34 -5.92 6.30
C ALA A 56 -1.80 -5.28 5.01
N THR A 57 -2.46 -5.53 3.89
CA THR A 57 -2.08 -4.97 2.59
C THR A 57 -2.23 -3.45 2.57
N LEU A 58 -3.38 -2.95 3.04
CA LEU A 58 -3.64 -1.51 3.11
C LEU A 58 -2.71 -0.82 4.11
N GLY A 59 -2.37 -1.51 5.22
CA GLY A 59 -1.39 -1.01 6.18
C GLY A 59 -0.01 -0.82 5.56
N ASP A 60 0.41 -1.76 4.72
CA ASP A 60 1.69 -1.64 4.00
C ASP A 60 1.67 -0.46 3.02
N ILE A 61 0.57 -0.28 2.30
CA ILE A 61 0.40 0.86 1.38
C ILE A 61 0.44 2.17 2.17
N ALA A 62 -0.22 2.24 3.32
CA ALA A 62 -0.21 3.41 4.18
C ALA A 62 1.21 3.72 4.66
N GLN A 63 1.98 2.70 5.02
CA GLN A 63 3.36 2.88 5.44
C GLN A 63 4.23 3.39 4.30
N ARG A 64 4.03 2.90 3.08
CA ARG A 64 4.75 3.40 1.89
C ARG A 64 4.43 4.86 1.63
N LEU A 65 3.16 5.26 1.79
CA LEU A 65 2.72 6.65 1.63
C LEU A 65 3.40 7.54 2.68
N LEU A 66 3.39 7.10 3.94
CA LEU A 66 4.01 7.84 5.04
C LEU A 66 5.52 8.02 4.80
N THR A 67 6.21 6.97 4.39
CA THR A 67 7.63 7.02 4.07
C THR A 67 7.92 8.00 2.94
N ALA A 68 7.10 7.99 1.89
CA ALA A 68 7.25 8.91 0.77
C ALA A 68 7.06 10.37 1.21
N LEU A 69 6.07 10.63 2.07
CA LEU A 69 5.83 11.97 2.62
C LEU A 69 6.97 12.43 3.53
N GLU A 70 7.50 11.55 4.35
CA GLU A 70 8.62 11.86 5.23
C GLU A 70 9.88 12.22 4.43
N GLN A 71 10.11 11.52 3.33
CA GLN A 71 11.24 11.79 2.43
C GLN A 71 11.06 13.12 1.69
N ALA A 72 9.82 13.45 1.32
CA ALA A 72 9.50 14.71 0.64
C ALA A 72 9.54 15.92 1.59
N LEU A 73 9.18 15.70 2.86
CA LEU A 73 9.03 16.74 3.87
C LEU A 73 9.79 16.38 5.16
N PRO A 74 11.13 16.49 5.16
CA PRO A 74 11.92 16.19 6.36
C PRO A 74 11.46 17.03 7.56
N ALA A 75 11.25 16.37 8.70
CA ALA A 75 10.64 16.97 9.89
C ALA A 75 11.44 18.13 10.50
N ASP A 76 12.75 18.12 10.32
CA ASP A 76 13.67 19.12 10.86
C ASP A 76 13.95 20.29 9.90
N THR A 77 13.27 20.33 8.77
CA THR A 77 13.43 21.39 7.78
C THR A 77 12.24 22.35 7.83
N ARG A 78 12.49 23.58 8.23
CA ARG A 78 11.49 24.65 8.15
C ARG A 78 11.57 25.30 6.78
N LEU A 79 10.47 25.21 6.03
CA LEU A 79 10.38 25.76 4.69
C LEU A 79 9.27 26.81 4.64
N PRO A 80 9.48 27.90 3.86
CA PRO A 80 8.37 28.82 3.56
C PRO A 80 7.26 28.07 2.80
N ALA A 81 6.03 28.60 2.87
CA ALA A 81 4.85 27.93 2.32
C ALA A 81 4.99 27.59 0.83
N ASN A 82 5.60 28.49 0.04
CA ASN A 82 5.80 28.25 -1.39
C ASN A 82 6.79 27.10 -1.67
N ALA A 83 7.84 26.99 -0.88
CA ALA A 83 8.80 25.89 -1.00
C ALA A 83 8.18 24.57 -0.55
N LEU A 84 7.35 24.59 0.50
CA LEU A 84 6.60 23.42 0.97
C LEU A 84 5.65 22.92 -0.12
N LEU A 85 4.90 23.83 -0.74
CA LEU A 85 3.99 23.50 -1.85
C LEU A 85 4.74 22.91 -3.04
N ALA A 86 5.91 23.44 -3.36
CA ALA A 86 6.75 22.92 -4.45
C ALA A 86 7.20 21.48 -4.15
N ARG A 87 7.60 21.19 -2.92
CA ARG A 87 7.99 19.85 -2.51
C ARG A 87 6.82 18.88 -2.55
N LEU A 88 5.64 19.30 -2.09
CA LEU A 88 4.42 18.50 -2.15
C LEU A 88 4.05 18.18 -3.60
N ARG A 89 4.14 19.15 -4.50
CA ARG A 89 3.90 18.94 -5.91
C ARG A 89 4.87 17.92 -6.51
N GLY A 90 6.15 18.05 -6.19
CA GLY A 90 7.16 17.10 -6.63
C GLY A 90 6.90 15.69 -6.13
N ALA A 91 6.50 15.55 -4.87
CA ALA A 91 6.17 14.26 -4.27
C ALA A 91 4.94 13.64 -4.95
N LEU A 92 3.90 14.44 -5.22
CA LEU A 92 2.67 13.98 -5.89
C LEU A 92 2.92 13.62 -7.35
N ALA A 93 4.00 14.09 -7.95
CA ALA A 93 4.37 13.72 -9.30
C ALA A 93 5.03 12.33 -9.36
N THR A 94 5.46 11.76 -8.24
CA THR A 94 6.03 10.42 -8.23
C THR A 94 4.93 9.39 -8.41
N THR A 95 5.25 8.32 -9.16
CA THR A 95 4.29 7.25 -9.45
C THR A 95 3.79 6.58 -8.17
N ASP A 96 4.68 6.30 -7.23
CA ASP A 96 4.35 5.58 -6.00
C ASP A 96 3.37 6.37 -5.13
N LEU A 97 3.60 7.66 -4.92
CA LEU A 97 2.72 8.48 -4.11
C LEU A 97 1.36 8.65 -4.79
N ARG A 98 1.36 8.85 -6.11
CA ARG A 98 0.14 8.96 -6.90
C ARG A 98 -0.71 7.71 -6.81
N ALA A 99 -0.10 6.54 -6.95
CA ALA A 99 -0.78 5.26 -6.86
C ALA A 99 -1.38 5.05 -5.45
N ALA A 100 -0.63 5.38 -4.40
CA ALA A 100 -1.10 5.27 -3.03
C ALA A 100 -2.28 6.20 -2.77
N MET A 101 -2.23 7.42 -3.27
CA MET A 101 -3.33 8.39 -3.14
C MET A 101 -4.58 7.90 -3.86
N ALA A 102 -4.42 7.31 -5.05
CA ALA A 102 -5.55 6.76 -5.80
C ALA A 102 -6.25 5.65 -5.01
N VAL A 103 -5.49 4.75 -4.38
CA VAL A 103 -6.05 3.68 -3.54
C VAL A 103 -6.79 4.25 -2.35
N TRP A 104 -6.24 5.27 -1.70
CA TRP A 104 -6.90 5.92 -0.56
C TRP A 104 -8.21 6.59 -0.97
N LEU A 105 -8.24 7.23 -2.13
CA LEU A 105 -9.46 7.84 -2.65
C LEU A 105 -10.52 6.80 -2.95
N GLU A 106 -10.15 5.65 -3.52
CA GLU A 106 -11.06 4.53 -3.73
C GLU A 106 -11.64 4.02 -2.41
N LEU A 107 -10.79 3.90 -1.39
CA LEU A 107 -11.20 3.43 -0.07
C LEU A 107 -12.19 4.41 0.58
N VAL A 108 -11.91 5.70 0.53
CA VAL A 108 -12.81 6.72 1.08
C VAL A 108 -14.13 6.75 0.32
N ALA A 109 -14.09 6.69 -1.01
CA ALA A 109 -15.30 6.66 -1.83
C ALA A 109 -16.17 5.43 -1.50
N GLY A 110 -15.55 4.29 -1.27
CA GLY A 110 -16.26 3.07 -0.89
C GLY A 110 -16.87 3.12 0.51
N ALA A 111 -16.33 3.95 1.40
CA ALA A 111 -16.83 4.12 2.76
C ALA A 111 -18.02 5.08 2.84
N LEU A 112 -18.19 5.92 1.84
CA LEU A 112 -19.30 6.88 1.76
C LEU A 112 -20.52 6.23 1.09
#